data_b4e63bc8843273207c5622ae360ab487
#
_entry.id   b4e63bc8843273207c5622ae360ab487
#
_cell.length_a   1.000
_cell.length_b   1.000
_cell.length_c   1.000
_cell.angle_alpha   90.00
_cell.angle_beta   90.00
_cell.angle_gamma   90.00
#
_symmetry.space_group_name_H-M   'P 1'
#
loop_
_entity.id
_entity.type
_entity.pdbx_description
1 polymer ?
#
loop_
_entity_poly.entity_id
_entity_poly.type
_entity_poly.pdbx_seq_one_letter_code
_entity_poly.pdbx_strand_id
1 'polypeptide(L)'
;MTTMKIYPLLASILILASCSGSNESATGDMEPADTVNSITDTAPATSDSVIADAVTSATYKANAPTFNGVLIAAPNSSSATVALTMGGRIHSLNVMQGSAVAHGQVIATLDNPEFVDLQQAFIDAEIELEYLGKEYERQKSLGSQEAASLKRVQQSKAEYLSMKSKAEALSTHLKALGINPSSVKIGNIKAYLPITAPIAGYVTDINVNLGKYVETGEPICLIVNKSQSLVELTVYEKDLNVISVGDIIDFRVNGMSKKTFSATVISIDQSVNKEDYSIKVYAKVKNPATSFRPGMYVRAKVRR
;
A
#
# COMPACT_ATOMS: atom_id res chain seq x y z
N MET A 1 -53.75 -1.82 -14.27
CA MET A 1 -54.06 -2.43 -15.58
C MET A 1 -52.87 -2.22 -16.46
N THR A 2 -52.36 -3.36 -16.99
CA THR A 2 -51.53 -3.46 -18.23
C THR A 2 -50.06 -3.20 -18.05
N THR A 3 -49.12 -4.04 -18.33
CA THR A 3 -48.97 -5.46 -18.72
C THR A 3 -47.47 -5.79 -18.58
N MET A 4 -47.23 -6.90 -17.93
CA MET A 4 -45.90 -7.55 -17.80
C MET A 4 -45.54 -8.20 -19.13
N LYS A 5 -44.35 -7.90 -19.67
CA LYS A 5 -43.80 -8.65 -20.82
C LYS A 5 -42.60 -9.49 -20.33
N ILE A 6 -42.86 -10.78 -20.31
CA ILE A 6 -41.92 -11.88 -20.13
C ILE A 6 -41.34 -12.21 -21.52
N TYR A 7 -40.02 -12.32 -21.63
CA TYR A 7 -39.36 -12.93 -22.79
C TYR A 7 -38.62 -14.20 -22.38
N PRO A 8 -38.72 -15.28 -23.14
CA PRO A 8 -38.23 -16.60 -22.76
C PRO A 8 -36.79 -16.86 -23.21
N LEU A 9 -36.19 -17.73 -22.41
CA LEU A 9 -34.98 -18.52 -22.61
C LEU A 9 -34.87 -19.16 -24.01
N LEU A 10 -33.67 -19.11 -24.57
CA LEU A 10 -33.25 -20.05 -25.63
C LEU A 10 -31.88 -20.61 -25.27
N ALA A 11 -31.90 -21.87 -24.85
CA ALA A 11 -30.75 -22.74 -24.70
C ALA A 11 -30.32 -23.23 -26.10
N SER A 12 -29.02 -23.19 -26.38
CA SER A 12 -28.43 -23.94 -27.49
C SER A 12 -27.27 -24.75 -26.98
N ILE A 13 -27.54 -26.06 -26.87
CA ILE A 13 -26.58 -27.15 -26.69
C ILE A 13 -25.96 -27.44 -28.04
N LEU A 14 -24.65 -27.47 -28.15
CA LEU A 14 -23.96 -28.09 -29.29
C LEU A 14 -22.92 -29.11 -28.75
N ILE A 15 -23.26 -30.37 -28.98
CA ILE A 15 -22.42 -31.57 -28.79
C ILE A 15 -21.79 -31.91 -30.14
N LEU A 16 -20.50 -32.16 -30.21
CA LEU A 16 -19.81 -32.99 -31.19
C LEU A 16 -18.52 -33.49 -30.56
N ALA A 17 -18.40 -34.68 -30.17
CA ALA A 17 -18.03 -36.00 -30.70
C ALA A 17 -16.67 -36.04 -31.43
N SER A 18 -15.72 -36.69 -30.77
CA SER A 18 -14.93 -37.88 -31.18
C SER A 18 -14.16 -37.84 -32.50
N CYS A 19 -12.82 -38.07 -32.38
CA CYS A 19 -12.18 -39.18 -33.10
C CYS A 19 -10.84 -39.57 -32.50
N SER A 20 -10.71 -40.82 -32.28
CA SER A 20 -9.57 -41.65 -31.91
C SER A 20 -8.63 -41.85 -33.10
N GLY A 21 -7.34 -42.09 -32.84
CA GLY A 21 -6.36 -42.53 -33.80
C GLY A 21 -5.10 -43.06 -33.08
N SER A 22 -5.08 -44.39 -32.94
CA SER A 22 -3.98 -45.23 -32.50
C SER A 22 -3.01 -45.52 -33.66
N ASN A 23 -1.74 -45.66 -33.41
CA ASN A 23 -0.80 -46.69 -33.88
C ASN A 23 0.59 -46.44 -33.32
N GLU A 24 1.13 -47.35 -32.51
CA GLU A 24 1.91 -48.58 -32.75
C GLU A 24 3.37 -48.35 -33.12
N SER A 25 4.22 -48.78 -32.18
CA SER A 25 5.37 -49.66 -32.22
C SER A 25 6.57 -49.38 -33.11
N ALA A 26 7.74 -49.26 -32.49
CA ALA A 26 8.89 -50.13 -32.84
C ALA A 26 9.99 -50.07 -31.77
N THR A 27 10.29 -51.23 -31.29
CA THR A 27 11.40 -51.73 -30.47
C THR A 27 12.78 -51.51 -31.11
N GLY A 28 13.83 -51.35 -30.27
CA GLY A 28 15.22 -51.46 -30.69
C GLY A 28 16.17 -51.42 -29.49
N ASP A 29 16.47 -52.62 -28.98
CA ASP A 29 17.53 -52.94 -28.04
C ASP A 29 18.90 -52.57 -28.57
N MET A 30 19.83 -52.12 -27.69
CA MET A 30 21.17 -52.72 -27.52
C MET A 30 22.03 -51.92 -26.53
N GLU A 31 22.38 -52.56 -25.47
CA GLU A 31 23.59 -52.37 -24.63
C GLU A 31 24.69 -53.35 -25.16
N PRO A 32 25.93 -53.41 -24.65
CA PRO A 32 26.78 -52.52 -23.86
C PRO A 32 28.21 -52.36 -24.42
N ALA A 33 29.12 -51.62 -23.80
CA ALA A 33 30.51 -52.03 -23.52
C ALA A 33 31.34 -50.95 -22.80
N ASP A 34 31.98 -51.40 -21.76
CA ASP A 34 33.06 -50.86 -20.95
C ASP A 34 34.19 -50.18 -21.70
N THR A 35 34.87 -49.20 -21.11
CA THR A 35 36.31 -49.24 -20.89
C THR A 35 36.79 -48.20 -19.89
N VAL A 36 37.45 -48.71 -18.86
CA VAL A 36 38.27 -48.06 -17.84
C VAL A 36 39.52 -47.46 -18.49
N ASN A 37 39.95 -46.25 -18.07
CA ASN A 37 41.36 -45.95 -17.94
C ASN A 37 41.63 -44.82 -16.93
N SER A 38 42.32 -45.17 -15.88
CA SER A 38 43.04 -44.34 -14.93
C SER A 38 44.40 -43.98 -15.51
N ILE A 39 44.86 -42.73 -15.34
CA ILE A 39 46.30 -42.39 -15.26
C ILE A 39 46.46 -41.21 -14.29
N THR A 40 47.35 -41.44 -13.36
CA THR A 40 47.95 -40.63 -12.31
C THR A 40 48.91 -39.54 -12.84
N ASP A 41 49.14 -38.59 -11.90
CA ASP A 41 50.39 -37.79 -11.63
C ASP A 41 50.65 -36.49 -12.36
N THR A 42 50.78 -35.41 -11.63
CA THR A 42 52.01 -34.77 -11.11
C THR A 42 51.80 -33.26 -11.00
N ALA A 43 51.97 -32.72 -9.79
CA ALA A 43 52.13 -31.31 -9.53
C ALA A 43 53.52 -30.80 -9.98
N PRO A 44 53.72 -29.51 -10.17
CA PRO A 44 54.47 -28.79 -9.13
C PRO A 44 53.93 -27.40 -8.77
N ALA A 45 54.27 -27.06 -7.54
CA ALA A 45 54.04 -25.78 -6.90
C ALA A 45 54.81 -24.62 -7.53
N THR A 46 54.18 -23.43 -7.53
CA THR A 46 54.92 -22.16 -7.44
C THR A 46 54.07 -21.17 -6.63
N SER A 47 54.70 -20.69 -5.61
CA SER A 47 54.26 -19.63 -4.71
C SER A 47 54.15 -18.30 -5.42
N ASP A 48 53.08 -17.56 -5.18
CA ASP A 48 53.22 -16.13 -5.03
C ASP A 48 52.13 -15.54 -4.11
N SER A 49 52.63 -14.69 -3.31
CA SER A 49 52.06 -14.08 -2.11
C SER A 49 50.89 -13.16 -2.36
N VAL A 50 49.98 -13.33 -1.49
CA VAL A 50 48.73 -12.77 -1.28
C VAL A 50 48.62 -11.54 -0.42
N ILE A 51 47.70 -10.71 -0.71
CA ILE A 51 47.13 -9.69 0.19
C ILE A 51 45.87 -10.30 0.77
N ALA A 52 45.88 -10.60 2.06
CA ALA A 52 44.76 -11.07 2.81
C ALA A 52 43.81 -9.90 3.14
N ASP A 53 42.78 -9.74 2.37
CA ASP A 53 41.61 -9.02 2.82
C ASP A 53 40.90 -9.86 3.87
N ALA A 54 40.89 -9.36 5.09
CA ALA A 54 40.18 -9.93 6.22
C ALA A 54 38.66 -9.81 6.00
N VAL A 55 38.10 -10.70 5.21
CA VAL A 55 36.67 -10.95 5.21
C VAL A 55 36.36 -11.74 6.47
N THR A 56 35.75 -11.11 7.46
CA THR A 56 35.15 -11.77 8.61
C THR A 56 34.19 -12.84 8.07
N SER A 57 34.66 -14.07 7.99
CA SER A 57 33.87 -15.22 7.59
C SER A 57 32.88 -15.54 8.71
N ALA A 58 31.64 -15.08 8.55
CA ALA A 58 30.54 -15.58 9.36
C ALA A 58 30.50 -17.10 9.20
N THR A 59 30.66 -17.82 10.30
CA THR A 59 30.70 -19.29 10.30
C THR A 59 29.30 -19.82 10.04
N TYR A 60 29.02 -20.19 8.79
CA TYR A 60 27.82 -20.92 8.46
C TYR A 60 28.05 -22.41 8.74
N LYS A 61 27.16 -23.06 9.51
CA LYS A 61 27.12 -24.51 9.51
C LYS A 61 26.89 -25.00 8.07
N ALA A 62 27.65 -25.98 7.61
CA ALA A 62 27.61 -26.50 6.24
C ALA A 62 26.21 -26.97 5.75
N ASN A 63 25.26 -27.15 6.68
CA ASN A 63 23.88 -27.60 6.43
C ASN A 63 22.80 -26.58 6.91
N ALA A 64 23.09 -25.29 7.02
CA ALA A 64 22.04 -24.31 7.40
C ALA A 64 20.98 -24.25 6.29
N PRO A 65 19.68 -24.42 6.61
CA PRO A 65 18.62 -24.34 5.62
C PRO A 65 18.62 -22.96 4.94
N THR A 66 18.31 -22.98 3.66
CA THR A 66 18.16 -21.75 2.86
C THR A 66 16.68 -21.49 2.70
N PHE A 67 16.26 -20.30 3.08
CA PHE A 67 14.87 -19.86 2.97
C PHE A 67 14.70 -18.98 1.73
N ASN A 68 13.62 -19.21 1.01
CA ASN A 68 13.20 -18.35 -0.09
C ASN A 68 12.23 -17.29 0.43
N GLY A 69 12.18 -16.18 -0.24
CA GLY A 69 11.25 -15.11 0.12
C GLY A 69 11.21 -14.00 -0.90
N VAL A 70 10.56 -12.92 -0.54
CA VAL A 70 10.42 -11.72 -1.36
C VAL A 70 10.68 -10.47 -0.53
N LEU A 71 11.19 -9.43 -1.18
CA LEU A 71 11.21 -8.10 -0.61
C LEU A 71 9.80 -7.52 -0.63
N ILE A 72 9.35 -7.00 0.49
CA ILE A 72 8.08 -6.27 0.59
C ILE A 72 8.30 -4.87 1.19
N ALA A 73 7.38 -3.96 0.92
CA ALA A 73 7.28 -2.72 1.69
C ALA A 73 6.61 -3.03 3.02
N ALA A 74 7.07 -2.42 4.12
CA ALA A 74 6.44 -2.61 5.42
C ALA A 74 4.97 -2.14 5.37
N PRO A 75 3.97 -3.02 5.61
CA PRO A 75 2.55 -2.69 5.40
C PRO A 75 2.08 -1.48 6.21
N ASN A 76 2.61 -1.32 7.44
CA ASN A 76 2.14 -0.32 8.40
C ASN A 76 2.80 1.06 8.25
N SER A 77 3.87 1.20 7.45
CA SER A 77 4.63 2.45 7.39
C SER A 77 5.22 2.78 6.03
N SER A 78 5.24 1.83 5.11
CA SER A 78 5.94 1.96 3.84
C SER A 78 5.06 1.77 2.61
N SER A 79 3.77 1.52 2.79
CA SER A 79 2.80 1.51 1.70
C SER A 79 1.52 2.23 2.12
N ALA A 80 0.94 3.00 1.22
CA ALA A 80 -0.32 3.67 1.43
C ALA A 80 -1.15 3.59 0.16
N THR A 81 -2.35 3.04 0.28
CA THR A 81 -3.35 3.10 -0.79
C THR A 81 -4.00 4.46 -0.74
N VAL A 82 -3.96 5.18 -1.85
CA VAL A 82 -4.70 6.43 -2.03
C VAL A 82 -6.07 6.08 -2.55
N ALA A 83 -7.08 6.22 -1.69
CA ALA A 83 -8.47 6.02 -2.04
C ALA A 83 -9.25 7.33 -1.88
N LEU A 84 -10.35 7.47 -2.60
CA LEU A 84 -11.19 8.66 -2.53
C LEU A 84 -12.07 8.65 -1.27
N THR A 85 -12.08 9.76 -0.55
CA THR A 85 -13.04 10.04 0.53
C THR A 85 -14.35 10.64 0.02
N MET A 86 -14.36 11.14 -1.22
CA MET A 86 -15.54 11.67 -1.93
C MET A 86 -15.42 11.24 -3.39
N GLY A 87 -16.49 10.66 -3.97
CA GLY A 87 -16.52 10.25 -5.37
C GLY A 87 -16.46 11.45 -6.33
N GLY A 88 -16.19 11.20 -7.61
CA GLY A 88 -16.17 12.22 -8.63
C GLY A 88 -15.38 11.85 -9.88
N ARG A 89 -15.25 12.79 -10.80
CA ARG A 89 -14.53 12.60 -12.06
C ARG A 89 -13.08 13.07 -11.91
N ILE A 90 -12.14 12.27 -12.38
CA ILE A 90 -10.72 12.68 -12.44
C ILE A 90 -10.57 13.82 -13.45
N HIS A 91 -10.28 15.03 -12.93
CA HIS A 91 -10.03 16.22 -13.75
C HIS A 91 -8.59 16.28 -14.25
N SER A 92 -7.62 15.99 -13.37
CA SER A 92 -6.21 15.89 -13.76
C SER A 92 -5.50 14.76 -13.01
N LEU A 93 -4.49 14.18 -13.64
CA LEU A 93 -3.61 13.19 -13.06
C LEU A 93 -2.17 13.67 -13.29
N ASN A 94 -1.48 14.05 -12.21
CA ASN A 94 -0.18 14.73 -12.26
C ASN A 94 1.00 13.79 -12.02
N VAL A 95 0.75 12.49 -11.98
CA VAL A 95 1.77 11.46 -11.72
C VAL A 95 1.66 10.31 -12.71
N MET A 96 2.76 9.62 -12.90
CA MET A 96 2.85 8.39 -13.68
C MET A 96 3.31 7.25 -12.76
N GLN A 97 3.06 6.02 -13.17
CA GLN A 97 3.59 4.86 -12.48
C GLN A 97 5.13 4.93 -12.43
N GLY A 98 5.69 4.75 -11.22
CA GLY A 98 7.12 4.90 -10.96
C GLY A 98 7.57 6.33 -10.57
N SER A 99 6.71 7.34 -10.65
CA SER A 99 7.02 8.71 -10.21
C SER A 99 7.31 8.76 -8.71
N ALA A 100 8.31 9.54 -8.32
CA ALA A 100 8.53 9.88 -6.91
C ALA A 100 7.57 11.00 -6.49
N VAL A 101 6.98 10.86 -5.31
CA VAL A 101 6.10 11.87 -4.71
C VAL A 101 6.52 12.19 -3.28
N ALA A 102 6.33 13.45 -2.89
CA ALA A 102 6.51 13.88 -1.51
C ALA A 102 5.18 13.76 -0.74
N HIS A 103 5.25 13.66 0.60
CA HIS A 103 4.06 13.77 1.45
C HIS A 103 3.33 15.09 1.20
N GLY A 104 2.00 15.04 1.03
CA GLY A 104 1.16 16.20 0.73
C GLY A 104 1.21 16.69 -0.72
N GLN A 105 2.01 16.10 -1.60
CA GLN A 105 2.03 16.46 -3.02
C GLN A 105 0.71 16.09 -3.69
N VAL A 106 0.15 17.01 -4.48
CA VAL A 106 -1.07 16.75 -5.27
C VAL A 106 -0.75 15.77 -6.40
N ILE A 107 -1.41 14.62 -6.38
CA ILE A 107 -1.25 13.54 -7.37
C ILE A 107 -2.35 13.56 -8.43
N ALA A 108 -3.56 13.98 -8.05
CA ALA A 108 -4.70 14.12 -8.94
C ALA A 108 -5.60 15.25 -8.46
N THR A 109 -6.49 15.71 -9.32
CA THR A 109 -7.60 16.58 -8.93
C THR A 109 -8.91 15.97 -9.37
N LEU A 110 -9.94 16.13 -8.55
CA LEU A 110 -11.24 15.57 -8.71
C LEU A 110 -12.28 16.67 -8.97
N ASP A 111 -13.10 16.49 -9.98
CA ASP A 111 -14.29 17.29 -10.25
C ASP A 111 -15.48 16.68 -9.53
N ASN A 112 -16.03 17.42 -8.57
CA ASN A 112 -17.23 17.03 -7.80
C ASN A 112 -18.00 18.27 -7.37
N PRO A 113 -19.26 18.45 -7.81
CA PRO A 113 -20.09 19.58 -7.40
C PRO A 113 -20.33 19.65 -5.89
N GLU A 114 -20.50 18.52 -5.20
CA GLU A 114 -20.71 18.46 -3.75
C GLU A 114 -19.53 19.07 -2.97
N PHE A 115 -18.32 19.03 -3.55
CA PHE A 115 -17.16 19.69 -2.94
C PHE A 115 -17.28 21.21 -2.96
N VAL A 116 -17.85 21.77 -4.02
CA VAL A 116 -18.12 23.22 -4.13
C VAL A 116 -19.23 23.60 -3.15
N ASP A 117 -20.32 22.81 -3.10
CA ASP A 117 -21.44 23.03 -2.19
C ASP A 117 -21.02 22.96 -0.72
N LEU A 118 -20.12 22.03 -0.37
CA LEU A 118 -19.57 21.91 0.98
C LEU A 118 -18.79 23.18 1.39
N GLN A 119 -17.99 23.73 0.47
CA GLN A 119 -17.25 24.97 0.72
C GLN A 119 -18.20 26.16 0.90
N GLN A 120 -19.22 26.26 0.06
CA GLN A 120 -20.24 27.30 0.17
C GLN A 120 -20.98 27.20 1.51
N ALA A 121 -21.47 26.01 1.86
CA ALA A 121 -22.17 25.76 3.13
C ALA A 121 -21.31 26.13 4.35
N PHE A 122 -19.99 25.87 4.28
CA PHE A 122 -19.05 26.26 5.34
C PHE A 122 -18.92 27.78 5.45
N ILE A 123 -18.78 28.50 4.33
CA ILE A 123 -18.70 29.95 4.31
C ILE A 123 -19.99 30.59 4.88
N ASP A 124 -21.15 30.08 4.46
CA ASP A 124 -22.44 30.55 4.94
C ASP A 124 -22.60 30.37 6.45
N ALA A 125 -22.16 29.17 6.94
CA ALA A 125 -22.22 28.88 8.38
C ALA A 125 -21.26 29.77 9.20
N GLU A 126 -20.08 30.10 8.69
CA GLU A 126 -19.13 31.01 9.35
C GLU A 126 -19.68 32.43 9.42
N ILE A 127 -20.32 32.92 8.34
CA ILE A 127 -20.96 34.27 8.31
C ILE A 127 -22.09 34.34 9.32
N GLU A 128 -22.98 33.34 9.32
CA GLU A 128 -24.11 33.29 10.22
C GLU A 128 -23.66 33.14 11.69
N LEU A 129 -22.59 32.33 11.92
CA LEU A 129 -22.00 32.18 13.26
C LEU A 129 -21.46 33.50 13.80
N GLU A 130 -20.82 34.32 12.97
CA GLU A 130 -20.32 35.63 13.36
C GLU A 130 -21.49 36.57 13.74
N TYR A 131 -22.55 36.57 12.94
CA TYR A 131 -23.76 37.37 13.21
C TYR A 131 -24.42 36.94 14.52
N LEU A 132 -24.72 35.66 14.69
CA LEU A 132 -25.37 35.11 15.89
C LEU A 132 -24.50 35.29 17.14
N GLY A 133 -23.19 35.23 17.01
CA GLY A 133 -22.26 35.52 18.09
C GLY A 133 -22.38 36.95 18.61
N LYS A 134 -22.40 37.91 17.70
CA LYS A 134 -22.59 39.33 18.02
C LYS A 134 -23.99 39.59 18.63
N GLU A 135 -25.01 38.92 18.10
CA GLU A 135 -26.38 38.99 18.64
C GLU A 135 -26.49 38.44 20.05
N TYR A 136 -25.90 37.26 20.30
CA TYR A 136 -25.88 36.67 21.64
C TYR A 136 -25.17 37.59 22.65
N GLU A 137 -24.00 38.15 22.33
CA GLU A 137 -23.30 39.10 23.23
C GLU A 137 -24.11 40.34 23.47
N ARG A 138 -24.81 40.89 22.46
CA ARG A 138 -25.72 42.03 22.60
C ARG A 138 -26.88 41.72 23.56
N GLN A 139 -27.56 40.57 23.37
CA GLN A 139 -28.67 40.17 24.23
C GLN A 139 -28.21 39.90 25.68
N LYS A 140 -27.04 39.33 25.85
CA LYS A 140 -26.43 39.08 27.16
C LYS A 140 -26.13 40.41 27.90
N SER A 141 -25.57 41.41 27.20
CA SER A 141 -25.32 42.74 27.74
C SER A 141 -26.61 43.47 28.14
N LEU A 142 -27.65 43.41 27.31
CA LEU A 142 -28.95 44.00 27.60
C LEU A 142 -29.67 43.26 28.78
N GLY A 143 -29.51 41.95 28.88
CA GLY A 143 -30.03 41.17 30.00
C GLY A 143 -29.39 41.50 31.33
N SER A 144 -28.10 41.85 31.37
CA SER A 144 -27.41 42.31 32.58
C SER A 144 -27.85 43.69 33.05
N GLN A 145 -28.49 44.48 32.17
CA GLN A 145 -29.05 45.82 32.45
C GLN A 145 -30.58 45.78 32.66
N GLU A 146 -31.16 44.57 32.88
CA GLU A 146 -32.61 44.35 32.99
C GLU A 146 -33.44 44.78 31.75
N ALA A 147 -32.76 45.08 30.63
CA ALA A 147 -33.39 45.57 29.41
C ALA A 147 -33.81 44.45 28.42
N ALA A 148 -33.40 43.20 28.69
CA ALA A 148 -33.80 42.05 27.90
C ALA A 148 -34.33 40.92 28.77
N SER A 149 -35.36 40.19 28.29
CA SER A 149 -35.90 39.04 29.05
C SER A 149 -34.89 37.84 29.01
N LEU A 150 -34.82 37.10 30.13
CA LEU A 150 -33.96 35.91 30.23
C LEU A 150 -34.26 34.90 29.11
N LYS A 151 -35.51 34.80 28.65
CA LYS A 151 -35.92 33.97 27.52
C LYS A 151 -35.17 34.37 26.23
N ARG A 152 -35.00 35.64 25.92
CA ARG A 152 -34.25 36.11 24.73
C ARG A 152 -32.79 35.78 24.79
N VAL A 153 -32.16 35.96 25.95
CA VAL A 153 -30.74 35.59 26.15
C VAL A 153 -30.55 34.07 25.96
N GLN A 154 -31.44 33.28 26.51
CA GLN A 154 -31.38 31.81 26.33
C GLN A 154 -31.59 31.39 24.86
N GLN A 155 -32.52 32.04 24.16
CA GLN A 155 -32.81 31.77 22.75
C GLN A 155 -31.62 32.12 21.89
N SER A 156 -31.06 33.35 21.98
CA SER A 156 -29.90 33.78 21.20
C SER A 156 -28.67 32.91 21.48
N LYS A 157 -28.48 32.46 22.72
CA LYS A 157 -27.44 31.50 23.08
C LYS A 157 -27.63 30.14 22.38
N ALA A 158 -28.86 29.62 22.34
CA ALA A 158 -29.17 28.34 21.71
C ALA A 158 -28.92 28.42 20.18
N GLU A 159 -29.33 29.51 19.52
CA GLU A 159 -29.11 29.74 18.10
C GLU A 159 -27.61 29.84 17.78
N TYR A 160 -26.84 30.62 18.55
CA TYR A 160 -25.39 30.71 18.42
C TYR A 160 -24.72 29.35 18.58
N LEU A 161 -25.04 28.57 19.61
CA LEU A 161 -24.43 27.25 19.85
C LEU A 161 -24.80 26.23 18.76
N SER A 162 -26.03 26.29 18.25
CA SER A 162 -26.46 25.45 17.14
C SER A 162 -25.66 25.73 15.87
N MET A 163 -25.49 27.01 15.52
CA MET A 163 -24.71 27.39 14.35
C MET A 163 -23.22 27.08 14.53
N LYS A 164 -22.69 27.27 15.73
CA LYS A 164 -21.30 26.89 16.06
C LYS A 164 -21.07 25.41 15.83
N SER A 165 -21.97 24.56 16.31
CA SER A 165 -21.87 23.10 16.07
C SER A 165 -21.92 22.76 14.58
N LYS A 166 -22.77 23.44 13.80
CA LYS A 166 -22.86 23.26 12.34
C LYS A 166 -21.56 23.67 11.64
N ALA A 167 -20.99 24.83 11.95
CA ALA A 167 -19.73 25.30 11.38
C ALA A 167 -18.55 24.35 11.74
N GLU A 168 -18.50 23.87 12.99
CA GLU A 168 -17.51 22.88 13.43
C GLU A 168 -17.63 21.55 12.68
N ALA A 169 -18.84 21.07 12.43
CA ALA A 169 -19.09 19.86 11.65
C ALA A 169 -18.62 20.00 10.19
N LEU A 170 -18.95 21.11 9.52
CA LEU A 170 -18.51 21.42 8.16
C LEU A 170 -16.98 21.59 8.08
N SER A 171 -16.39 22.25 9.07
CA SER A 171 -14.93 22.36 9.21
C SER A 171 -14.26 20.98 9.32
N THR A 172 -14.83 20.08 10.10
CA THR A 172 -14.33 18.72 10.27
C THR A 172 -14.45 17.92 8.96
N HIS A 173 -15.54 18.11 8.24
CA HIS A 173 -15.73 17.48 6.93
C HIS A 173 -14.68 17.97 5.90
N LEU A 174 -14.40 19.26 5.83
CA LEU A 174 -13.34 19.81 4.98
C LEU A 174 -11.97 19.25 5.36
N LYS A 175 -11.65 19.14 6.65
CA LYS A 175 -10.39 18.53 7.12
C LYS A 175 -10.27 17.08 6.72
N ALA A 176 -11.35 16.31 6.77
CA ALA A 176 -11.36 14.91 6.33
C ALA A 176 -11.04 14.78 4.82
N LEU A 177 -11.37 15.77 4.02
CA LEU A 177 -11.00 15.89 2.60
C LEU A 177 -9.57 16.43 2.39
N GLY A 178 -8.80 16.68 3.46
CA GLY A 178 -7.46 17.26 3.37
C GLY A 178 -7.44 18.75 3.08
N ILE A 179 -8.57 19.43 3.24
CA ILE A 179 -8.69 20.89 3.02
C ILE A 179 -8.55 21.62 4.35
N ASN A 180 -7.68 22.63 4.38
CA ASN A 180 -7.62 23.52 5.52
C ASN A 180 -8.81 24.49 5.50
N PRO A 181 -9.73 24.45 6.49
CA PRO A 181 -10.90 25.34 6.52
C PRO A 181 -10.54 26.81 6.47
N SER A 182 -9.42 27.22 7.09
CA SER A 182 -8.98 28.62 7.08
C SER A 182 -8.65 29.16 5.68
N SER A 183 -8.45 28.28 4.70
CA SER A 183 -8.23 28.65 3.30
C SER A 183 -9.53 28.83 2.51
N VAL A 184 -10.66 28.34 3.04
CA VAL A 184 -11.98 28.42 2.40
C VAL A 184 -12.64 29.73 2.84
N LYS A 185 -12.73 30.67 1.93
CA LYS A 185 -13.25 32.03 2.19
C LYS A 185 -14.00 32.56 0.96
N ILE A 186 -14.80 33.60 1.15
CA ILE A 186 -15.44 34.34 0.05
C ILE A 186 -14.38 34.67 -1.00
N GLY A 187 -14.67 34.33 -2.25
CA GLY A 187 -13.77 34.56 -3.39
C GLY A 187 -12.61 33.56 -3.53
N ASN A 188 -12.52 32.55 -2.66
CA ASN A 188 -11.49 31.51 -2.73
C ASN A 188 -12.08 30.09 -2.65
N ILE A 189 -13.17 29.86 -3.37
CA ILE A 189 -13.76 28.52 -3.54
C ILE A 189 -12.97 27.78 -4.60
N LYS A 190 -12.51 26.56 -4.26
CA LYS A 190 -11.80 25.68 -5.20
C LYS A 190 -12.79 24.89 -6.03
N ALA A 191 -12.63 24.91 -7.35
CA ALA A 191 -13.46 24.12 -8.25
C ALA A 191 -13.18 22.62 -8.16
N TYR A 192 -11.94 22.23 -7.86
CA TYR A 192 -11.49 20.83 -7.86
C TYR A 192 -10.95 20.42 -6.52
N LEU A 193 -11.30 19.21 -6.07
CA LEU A 193 -10.76 18.59 -4.85
C LEU A 193 -9.35 18.04 -5.14
N PRO A 194 -8.29 18.54 -4.47
CA PRO A 194 -6.95 17.99 -4.62
C PRO A 194 -6.82 16.68 -3.87
N ILE A 195 -6.32 15.66 -4.54
CA ILE A 195 -5.97 14.37 -3.94
C ILE A 195 -4.47 14.37 -3.71
N THR A 196 -4.05 14.22 -2.46
CA THR A 196 -2.65 14.33 -2.06
C THR A 196 -2.06 12.99 -1.63
N ALA A 197 -0.74 12.86 -1.78
CA ALA A 197 0.01 11.70 -1.32
C ALA A 197 0.08 11.68 0.22
N PRO A 198 -0.42 10.62 0.89
CA PRO A 198 -0.39 10.51 2.35
C PRO A 198 1.00 10.19 2.89
N ILE A 199 1.90 9.66 2.06
CA ILE A 199 3.31 9.39 2.40
C ILE A 199 4.22 9.79 1.25
N ALA A 200 5.50 10.04 1.54
CA ALA A 200 6.51 10.17 0.50
C ALA A 200 6.90 8.77 -0.01
N GLY A 201 7.04 8.61 -1.32
CA GLY A 201 7.37 7.32 -1.92
C GLY A 201 7.31 7.32 -3.44
N TYR A 202 7.06 6.16 -4.01
CA TYR A 202 6.92 5.94 -5.45
C TYR A 202 5.52 5.46 -5.75
N VAL A 203 4.90 6.05 -6.75
CA VAL A 203 3.56 5.68 -7.21
C VAL A 203 3.61 4.35 -7.95
N THR A 204 2.73 3.43 -7.56
CA THR A 204 2.52 2.13 -8.24
C THR A 204 1.03 1.91 -8.46
N ASP A 205 0.69 0.96 -9.32
CA ASP A 205 -0.68 0.46 -9.51
C ASP A 205 -1.75 1.55 -9.70
N ILE A 206 -1.51 2.46 -10.66
CA ILE A 206 -2.49 3.49 -11.01
C ILE A 206 -3.69 2.81 -11.71
N ASN A 207 -4.87 2.90 -11.07
CA ASN A 207 -6.11 2.25 -11.54
C ASN A 207 -7.10 3.23 -12.17
N VAL A 208 -6.68 4.46 -12.37
CA VAL A 208 -7.52 5.53 -12.92
C VAL A 208 -6.86 6.21 -14.10
N ASN A 209 -7.69 6.82 -14.94
CA ASN A 209 -7.27 7.67 -16.05
C ASN A 209 -8.07 8.97 -16.06
N LEU A 210 -7.62 9.93 -16.86
CA LEU A 210 -8.29 11.20 -17.03
C LEU A 210 -9.75 11.02 -17.48
N GLY A 211 -10.66 11.70 -16.83
CA GLY A 211 -12.10 11.66 -17.15
C GLY A 211 -12.86 10.46 -16.57
N LYS A 212 -12.20 9.47 -15.98
CA LYS A 212 -12.87 8.36 -15.29
C LYS A 212 -13.65 8.90 -14.09
N TYR A 213 -14.87 8.43 -13.90
CA TYR A 213 -15.59 8.60 -12.64
C TYR A 213 -15.13 7.54 -11.65
N VAL A 214 -14.86 7.93 -10.43
CA VAL A 214 -14.33 7.07 -9.34
C VAL A 214 -15.26 7.22 -8.14
N GLU A 215 -15.64 6.11 -7.56
CA GLU A 215 -16.53 6.09 -6.39
C GLU A 215 -15.76 6.30 -5.08
N THR A 216 -16.49 6.66 -4.02
CA THR A 216 -15.94 6.76 -2.67
C THR A 216 -15.37 5.40 -2.23
N GLY A 217 -14.14 5.39 -1.71
CA GLY A 217 -13.43 4.19 -1.29
C GLY A 217 -12.67 3.48 -2.42
N GLU A 218 -12.89 3.82 -3.68
CA GLU A 218 -12.15 3.22 -4.80
C GLU A 218 -10.69 3.67 -4.79
N PRO A 219 -9.71 2.73 -4.94
CA PRO A 219 -8.30 3.06 -4.94
C PRO A 219 -7.87 3.73 -6.25
N ILE A 220 -7.17 4.85 -6.14
CA ILE A 220 -6.55 5.57 -7.27
C ILE A 220 -5.19 4.97 -7.61
N CYS A 221 -4.34 4.85 -6.59
CA CYS A 221 -2.99 4.32 -6.73
C CYS A 221 -2.46 3.80 -5.40
N LEU A 222 -1.37 3.06 -5.46
CA LEU A 222 -0.58 2.65 -4.31
C LEU A 222 0.72 3.48 -4.28
N ILE A 223 1.09 4.02 -3.12
CA ILE A 223 2.37 4.68 -2.92
C ILE A 223 3.23 3.80 -2.02
N VAL A 224 4.46 3.52 -2.47
CA VAL A 224 5.40 2.64 -1.78
C VAL A 224 6.65 3.41 -1.40
N ASN A 225 6.97 3.42 -0.11
CA ASN A 225 8.21 3.96 0.41
C ASN A 225 9.26 2.85 0.54
N LYS A 226 10.38 2.98 -0.15
CA LYS A 226 11.45 1.96 -0.17
C LYS A 226 12.39 2.05 1.03
N SER A 227 12.28 3.08 1.86
CA SER A 227 13.20 3.30 2.99
C SER A 227 13.06 2.26 4.11
N GLN A 228 11.91 1.57 4.17
CA GLN A 228 11.63 0.53 5.15
C GLN A 228 11.22 -0.76 4.44
N SER A 229 12.20 -1.39 3.79
CA SER A 229 11.99 -2.70 3.17
C SER A 229 12.04 -3.81 4.20
N LEU A 230 11.11 -4.75 4.10
CA LEU A 230 11.13 -6.02 4.82
C LEU A 230 11.46 -7.15 3.85
N VAL A 231 12.01 -8.22 4.40
CA VAL A 231 12.08 -9.53 3.75
C VAL A 231 10.97 -10.39 4.33
N GLU A 232 10.07 -10.85 3.49
CA GLU A 232 9.10 -11.89 3.83
C GLU A 232 9.68 -13.22 3.37
N LEU A 233 9.98 -14.09 4.32
CA LEU A 233 10.49 -15.45 4.07
C LEU A 233 9.35 -16.45 4.17
N THR A 234 9.40 -17.46 3.32
CA THR A 234 8.56 -18.64 3.41
C THR A 234 9.35 -19.74 4.11
N VAL A 235 8.95 -20.09 5.33
CA VAL A 235 9.58 -21.10 6.18
C VAL A 235 8.63 -22.27 6.32
N TYR A 236 9.09 -23.48 6.06
CA TYR A 236 8.26 -24.67 6.23
C TYR A 236 8.25 -25.11 7.69
N GLU A 237 7.17 -25.74 8.14
CA GLU A 237 6.95 -26.18 9.53
C GLU A 237 8.14 -26.98 10.08
N LYS A 238 8.74 -27.86 9.28
CA LYS A 238 9.92 -28.66 9.65
C LYS A 238 11.15 -27.83 10.01
N ASP A 239 11.26 -26.63 9.48
CA ASP A 239 12.41 -25.74 9.63
C ASP A 239 12.16 -24.59 10.63
N LEU A 240 10.97 -24.55 11.25
CA LEU A 240 10.56 -23.46 12.16
C LEU A 240 11.48 -23.36 13.39
N ASN A 241 11.99 -24.48 13.88
CA ASN A 241 12.91 -24.51 15.04
C ASN A 241 14.30 -23.88 14.76
N VAL A 242 14.59 -23.52 13.49
CA VAL A 242 15.88 -22.98 13.09
C VAL A 242 15.88 -21.46 13.10
N ILE A 243 14.72 -20.82 13.15
CA ILE A 243 14.57 -19.37 13.07
C ILE A 243 13.71 -18.84 14.23
N SER A 244 14.15 -17.76 14.84
CA SER A 244 13.49 -17.13 15.98
C SER A 244 13.45 -15.61 15.80
N VAL A 245 12.50 -14.95 16.49
CA VAL A 245 12.45 -13.48 16.53
C VAL A 245 13.74 -12.96 17.16
N GLY A 246 14.37 -11.96 16.51
CA GLY A 246 15.66 -11.39 16.91
C GLY A 246 16.85 -11.95 16.13
N ASP A 247 16.69 -13.07 15.43
CA ASP A 247 17.77 -13.65 14.63
C ASP A 247 18.20 -12.71 13.51
N ILE A 248 19.49 -12.74 13.21
CA ILE A 248 20.06 -12.03 12.07
C ILE A 248 20.09 -13.01 10.88
N ILE A 249 19.51 -12.60 9.78
CA ILE A 249 19.57 -13.33 8.52
C ILE A 249 20.45 -12.59 7.52
N ASP A 250 21.22 -13.34 6.77
CA ASP A 250 21.93 -12.84 5.59
C ASP A 250 21.19 -13.30 4.34
N PHE A 251 20.92 -12.34 3.46
CA PHE A 251 20.16 -12.63 2.25
C PHE A 251 20.79 -12.02 0.99
N ARG A 252 20.49 -12.63 -0.14
CA ARG A 252 20.84 -12.14 -1.46
C ARG A 252 19.58 -11.93 -2.27
N VAL A 253 19.57 -10.85 -3.06
CA VAL A 253 18.48 -10.49 -3.95
C VAL A 253 18.79 -11.03 -5.34
N ASN A 254 17.87 -11.75 -5.96
CA ASN A 254 18.02 -12.20 -7.33
C ASN A 254 18.14 -11.00 -8.28
N GLY A 255 19.07 -11.07 -9.23
CA GLY A 255 19.32 -9.96 -10.18
C GLY A 255 20.24 -8.85 -9.65
N MET A 256 20.62 -8.88 -8.37
CA MET A 256 21.63 -7.99 -7.80
C MET A 256 22.90 -8.80 -7.58
N SER A 257 24.02 -8.32 -8.19
CA SER A 257 25.33 -9.00 -8.14
C SER A 257 25.66 -9.52 -6.73
N LYS A 258 26.67 -10.34 -6.56
CA LYS A 258 27.10 -11.13 -5.36
C LYS A 258 27.00 -10.45 -3.96
N LYS A 259 26.35 -9.28 -3.85
CA LYS A 259 26.21 -8.53 -2.63
C LYS A 259 25.26 -9.23 -1.65
N THR A 260 25.72 -9.45 -0.43
CA THR A 260 24.94 -9.99 0.68
C THR A 260 24.45 -8.83 1.55
N PHE A 261 23.19 -8.89 1.94
CA PHE A 261 22.54 -7.93 2.84
C PHE A 261 22.15 -8.65 4.13
N SER A 262 21.93 -7.91 5.20
CA SER A 262 21.47 -8.46 6.46
C SER A 262 20.15 -7.84 6.90
N ALA A 263 19.32 -8.67 7.52
CA ALA A 263 18.06 -8.26 8.14
C ALA A 263 17.90 -8.93 9.50
N THR A 264 17.06 -8.36 10.35
CA THR A 264 16.73 -8.92 11.66
C THR A 264 15.29 -9.40 11.65
N VAL A 265 15.05 -10.64 12.06
CA VAL A 265 13.69 -11.20 12.19
C VAL A 265 12.93 -10.42 13.25
N ILE A 266 11.78 -9.85 12.85
CA ILE A 266 10.94 -9.02 13.73
C ILE A 266 9.63 -9.70 14.09
N SER A 267 9.15 -10.62 13.25
CA SER A 267 7.89 -11.32 13.48
C SER A 267 7.85 -12.65 12.74
N ILE A 268 7.16 -13.61 13.32
CA ILE A 268 6.83 -14.91 12.73
C ILE A 268 5.31 -15.01 12.80
N ASP A 269 4.66 -15.31 11.66
CA ASP A 269 3.22 -15.49 11.60
C ASP A 269 2.82 -16.68 12.51
N GLN A 270 1.66 -16.55 13.15
CA GLN A 270 1.11 -17.58 14.03
C GLN A 270 0.18 -18.55 13.28
N SER A 271 -0.04 -18.31 12.01
CA SER A 271 -0.87 -19.15 11.14
C SER A 271 -0.02 -19.90 10.12
N VAL A 272 -0.36 -21.16 9.91
CA VAL A 272 0.25 -22.02 8.87
C VAL A 272 -0.63 -21.94 7.63
N ASN A 273 -0.05 -21.63 6.49
CA ASN A 273 -0.76 -21.74 5.21
C ASN A 273 -1.08 -23.22 4.93
N LYS A 274 -2.37 -23.50 4.75
CA LYS A 274 -2.87 -24.88 4.58
C LYS A 274 -2.51 -25.51 3.23
N GLU A 275 -2.15 -24.70 2.24
CA GLU A 275 -1.85 -25.19 0.89
C GLU A 275 -0.44 -25.77 0.80
N ASP A 276 0.53 -25.15 1.46
CA ASP A 276 1.95 -25.49 1.33
C ASP A 276 2.65 -25.74 2.68
N TYR A 277 1.92 -25.73 3.79
CA TYR A 277 2.43 -25.89 5.16
C TYR A 277 3.58 -24.93 5.49
N SER A 278 3.50 -23.72 4.95
CA SER A 278 4.48 -22.66 5.18
C SER A 278 4.00 -21.64 6.20
N ILE A 279 4.96 -20.99 6.83
CA ILE A 279 4.77 -19.90 7.78
C ILE A 279 5.54 -18.70 7.25
N LYS A 280 4.93 -17.50 7.32
CA LYS A 280 5.57 -16.26 6.91
C LYS A 280 6.44 -15.72 8.05
N VAL A 281 7.68 -15.40 7.73
CA VAL A 281 8.64 -14.78 8.65
C VAL A 281 9.06 -13.44 8.10
N TYR A 282 8.92 -12.40 8.89
CA TYR A 282 9.22 -11.03 8.50
C TYR A 282 10.52 -10.56 9.13
N ALA A 283 11.44 -10.07 8.30
CA ALA A 283 12.71 -9.55 8.77
C ALA A 283 12.94 -8.13 8.25
N LYS A 284 13.36 -7.22 9.14
CA LYS A 284 13.65 -5.83 8.83
C LYS A 284 15.06 -5.69 8.28
N VAL A 285 15.18 -5.13 7.09
CA VAL A 285 16.48 -4.86 6.45
C VAL A 285 17.20 -3.73 7.18
N LYS A 286 18.47 -3.95 7.56
CA LYS A 286 19.25 -2.93 8.30
C LYS A 286 19.56 -1.70 7.45
N ASN A 287 20.03 -1.93 6.21
CA ASN A 287 20.41 -0.87 5.27
C ASN A 287 19.83 -1.20 3.88
N PRO A 288 18.57 -0.80 3.61
CA PRO A 288 17.94 -1.07 2.33
C PRO A 288 18.67 -0.32 1.21
N ALA A 289 19.01 -1.03 0.13
CA ALA A 289 19.58 -0.40 -1.05
C ALA A 289 18.48 0.37 -1.82
N THR A 290 18.87 1.51 -2.43
CA THR A 290 17.94 2.32 -3.25
C THR A 290 17.38 1.56 -4.46
N SER A 291 18.09 0.53 -4.90
CA SER A 291 17.69 -0.38 -5.98
C SER A 291 16.68 -1.45 -5.57
N PHE A 292 16.37 -1.60 -4.28
CA PHE A 292 15.37 -2.54 -3.82
C PHE A 292 13.98 -2.15 -4.34
N ARG A 293 13.25 -3.18 -4.75
CA ARG A 293 11.84 -3.04 -5.18
C ARG A 293 11.02 -4.16 -4.53
N PRO A 294 9.85 -3.85 -4.00
CA PRO A 294 8.90 -4.88 -3.57
C PRO A 294 8.66 -5.89 -4.70
N GLY A 295 8.52 -7.16 -4.34
CA GLY A 295 8.39 -8.25 -5.29
C GLY A 295 9.71 -8.90 -5.74
N MET A 296 10.88 -8.33 -5.42
CA MET A 296 12.16 -8.98 -5.73
C MET A 296 12.35 -10.24 -4.89
N TYR A 297 12.72 -11.35 -5.56
CA TYR A 297 13.02 -12.61 -4.89
C TYR A 297 14.33 -12.57 -4.14
N VAL A 298 14.33 -13.17 -2.96
CA VAL A 298 15.50 -13.29 -2.09
C VAL A 298 15.74 -14.73 -1.66
N ARG A 299 17.01 -15.03 -1.36
CA ARG A 299 17.42 -16.24 -0.67
C ARG A 299 18.16 -15.86 0.59
N ALA A 300 17.74 -16.39 1.73
CA ALA A 300 18.27 -16.04 3.03
C ALA A 300 18.78 -17.27 3.78
N LYS A 301 19.75 -17.02 4.68
CA LYS A 301 20.26 -17.97 5.66
C LYS A 301 20.31 -17.31 7.03
N VAL A 302 20.01 -18.04 8.08
CA VAL A 302 20.19 -17.55 9.45
C VAL A 302 21.68 -17.47 9.76
N ARG A 303 22.12 -16.31 10.25
CA ARG A 303 23.47 -16.11 10.78
C ARG A 303 23.49 -16.63 12.21
N ARG A 304 24.32 -17.58 12.51
CA ARG A 304 24.57 -18.09 13.86
C ARG A 304 25.96 -17.74 14.31
#